data_1fdf9486a008ad76772f8c18528054c5
#
_entry.id   1fdf9486a008ad76772f8c18528054c5
#
_cell.length_a   1.000
_cell.length_b   1.000
_cell.length_c   1.000
_cell.angle_alpha   90.00
_cell.angle_beta   90.00
_cell.angle_gamma   90.00
#
_symmetry.space_group_name_H-M   'P 1'
#
loop_
_entity.id
_entity.type
_entity.pdbx_description
1 polymer ?
#
loop_
_entity_poly.entity_id
_entity_poly.type
_entity_poly.pdbx_seq_one_letter_code
_entity_poly.pdbx_strand_id
1 'polypeptide(L)'
;HSLGGYMSIHAANLSSGSVKGVIMIDSPLRPPNFDYSHHQSSGPIRKKKTYPDMDTILERFRLTPDQPTTFSFVLDYIANHSVEKVKAGYEWKFDDTLFKKLGFTTMPKNHALDLSCALGYIYGEHSRLVTEPILDYTKSKLKKDAPMIEIKGAHHHVLLDKPIELAQSIKKIIKGW
;
A
#
# COMPACT_ATOMS: atom_id res chain seq x y z
N HIS A 1 -0.25 -4.72 0.19
CA HIS A 1 0.57 -3.52 0.39
C HIS A 1 -0.31 -2.26 0.39
N SER A 2 -0.01 -1.30 1.29
CA SER A 2 -0.69 0.01 1.36
C SER A 2 -2.22 -0.15 1.42
N LEU A 3 -2.98 0.47 0.49
CA LEU A 3 -4.43 0.31 0.36
C LEU A 3 -4.84 -1.16 0.26
N GLY A 4 -4.06 -2.00 -0.43
CA GLY A 4 -4.31 -3.44 -0.54
C GLY A 4 -4.35 -4.16 0.81
N GLY A 5 -3.59 -3.71 1.80
CA GLY A 5 -3.64 -4.24 3.16
C GLY A 5 -5.01 -4.03 3.81
N TYR A 6 -5.59 -2.86 3.66
CA TYR A 6 -6.97 -2.60 4.13
C TYR A 6 -8.00 -3.47 3.41
N MET A 7 -7.87 -3.59 2.09
CA MET A 7 -8.79 -4.42 1.30
C MET A 7 -8.68 -5.89 1.72
N SER A 8 -7.48 -6.36 2.06
CA SER A 8 -7.26 -7.73 2.56
C SER A 8 -7.94 -7.97 3.91
N ILE A 9 -7.92 -6.98 4.82
CA ILE A 9 -8.67 -7.06 6.10
C ILE A 9 -10.17 -7.15 5.83
N HIS A 10 -10.71 -6.30 4.95
CA HIS A 10 -12.13 -6.36 4.59
C HIS A 10 -12.50 -7.70 3.95
N ALA A 11 -11.69 -8.19 3.02
CA ALA A 11 -11.91 -9.49 2.39
C ALA A 11 -11.91 -10.63 3.41
N ALA A 12 -10.97 -10.63 4.38
CA ALA A 12 -10.90 -11.64 5.42
C ALA A 12 -12.12 -11.61 6.35
N ASN A 13 -12.63 -10.42 6.70
CA ASN A 13 -13.85 -10.28 7.51
C ASN A 13 -15.10 -10.77 6.79
N LEU A 14 -15.18 -10.56 5.46
CA LEU A 14 -16.32 -11.02 4.66
C LEU A 14 -16.27 -12.52 4.31
N SER A 15 -15.07 -13.10 4.32
CA SER A 15 -14.81 -14.49 3.87
C SER A 15 -14.35 -15.36 5.04
N SER A 16 -15.09 -15.33 6.16
CA SER A 16 -14.75 -16.09 7.36
C SER A 16 -14.53 -17.58 7.03
N GLY A 17 -13.37 -18.10 7.43
CA GLY A 17 -12.98 -19.48 7.22
C GLY A 17 -12.28 -19.81 5.88
N SER A 18 -12.35 -18.91 4.87
CA SER A 18 -11.65 -19.12 3.58
C SER A 18 -10.25 -18.48 3.54
N VAL A 19 -9.98 -17.51 4.42
CA VAL A 19 -8.70 -16.80 4.52
C VAL A 19 -7.94 -17.31 5.73
N LYS A 20 -6.77 -17.94 5.51
CA LYS A 20 -5.92 -18.44 6.61
C LYS A 20 -5.18 -17.33 7.35
N GLY A 21 -4.82 -16.26 6.64
CA GLY A 21 -4.12 -15.14 7.25
C GLY A 21 -3.99 -13.95 6.30
N VAL A 22 -3.70 -12.79 6.89
CA VAL A 22 -3.43 -11.53 6.19
C VAL A 22 -2.07 -11.00 6.61
N ILE A 23 -1.24 -10.62 5.65
CA ILE A 23 -0.02 -9.85 5.91
C ILE A 23 -0.22 -8.44 5.36
N MET A 24 -0.27 -7.46 6.25
CA MET A 24 -0.28 -6.05 5.86
C MET A 24 1.15 -5.57 5.64
N ILE A 25 1.43 -4.99 4.48
CA ILE A 25 2.76 -4.48 4.13
C ILE A 25 2.66 -2.96 3.99
N ASP A 26 3.28 -2.26 4.91
CA ASP A 26 3.34 -0.79 4.98
C ASP A 26 1.97 -0.10 4.80
N SER A 27 0.96 -0.67 5.46
CA SER A 27 -0.43 -0.20 5.44
C SER A 27 -0.69 0.63 6.70
N PRO A 28 -0.76 1.96 6.63
CA PRO A 28 -0.80 2.83 7.81
C PRO A 28 -2.15 2.76 8.51
N LEU A 29 -2.24 2.07 9.65
CA LEU A 29 -3.42 2.08 10.52
C LEU A 29 -3.46 3.40 11.29
N ARG A 30 -4.34 4.31 10.88
CA ARG A 30 -4.43 5.63 11.48
C ARG A 30 -5.38 5.64 12.67
N PRO A 31 -5.01 6.27 13.80
CA PRO A 31 -5.91 6.42 14.94
C PRO A 31 -7.13 7.28 14.57
N PRO A 32 -8.27 7.15 15.30
CA PRO A 32 -9.50 7.89 14.98
C PRO A 32 -9.36 9.41 15.00
N ASN A 33 -8.42 9.93 15.79
CA ASN A 33 -8.09 11.36 15.92
C ASN A 33 -6.89 11.79 15.08
N PHE A 34 -6.51 10.98 14.08
CA PHE A 34 -5.40 11.32 13.20
C PHE A 34 -5.70 12.62 12.43
N ASP A 35 -4.76 13.54 12.47
CA ASP A 35 -4.88 14.80 11.73
C ASP A 35 -4.59 14.59 10.24
N TYR A 36 -5.63 14.74 9.44
CA TYR A 36 -5.57 14.65 7.98
C TYR A 36 -5.27 15.99 7.30
N SER A 37 -5.13 17.11 8.03
CA SER A 37 -4.97 18.44 7.45
C SER A 37 -3.78 18.53 6.49
N HIS A 38 -2.69 17.88 6.83
CA HIS A 38 -1.49 17.78 5.99
C HIS A 38 -1.62 16.80 4.81
N HIS A 39 -2.70 16.03 4.75
CA HIS A 39 -2.93 15.01 3.72
C HIS A 39 -4.04 15.41 2.73
N GLN A 40 -4.66 16.57 2.90
CA GLN A 40 -5.85 16.98 2.15
C GLN A 40 -5.56 17.63 0.79
N SER A 41 -4.32 17.93 0.46
CA SER A 41 -4.00 18.52 -0.84
C SER A 41 -3.90 17.45 -1.93
N SER A 42 -4.98 17.24 -2.63
CA SER A 42 -5.14 16.33 -3.76
C SER A 42 -5.06 14.85 -3.38
N GLY A 43 -6.16 14.12 -3.53
CA GLY A 43 -6.15 12.66 -3.44
C GLY A 43 -4.99 12.07 -4.26
N PRO A 44 -4.50 10.88 -3.88
CA PRO A 44 -3.30 10.29 -4.47
C PRO A 44 -3.42 10.02 -5.97
N ILE A 45 -4.63 10.11 -6.51
CA ILE A 45 -4.92 9.85 -7.93
C ILE A 45 -5.48 11.11 -8.58
N ARG A 46 -4.78 11.64 -9.58
CA ARG A 46 -5.25 12.73 -10.42
C ARG A 46 -6.10 12.18 -11.55
N LYS A 47 -7.03 13.02 -12.09
CA LYS A 47 -7.79 12.69 -13.28
C LYS A 47 -6.87 12.23 -14.41
N LYS A 48 -7.23 11.13 -15.08
CA LYS A 48 -6.52 10.63 -16.24
C LYS A 48 -6.37 11.69 -17.31
N LYS A 49 -5.23 11.65 -18.00
CA LYS A 49 -4.95 12.47 -19.17
C LYS A 49 -4.48 11.53 -20.28
N THR A 50 -4.82 11.86 -21.51
CA THR A 50 -4.30 11.21 -22.69
C THR A 50 -3.00 11.91 -23.13
N TYR A 51 -1.99 11.15 -23.49
CA TYR A 51 -0.68 11.60 -23.92
C TYR A 51 -0.46 11.19 -25.39
N PRO A 52 0.28 12.00 -26.18
CA PRO A 52 0.42 11.74 -27.60
C PRO A 52 1.24 10.49 -27.93
N ASP A 53 2.24 10.19 -27.11
CA ASP A 53 3.21 9.11 -27.31
C ASP A 53 3.63 8.46 -25.99
N MET A 54 4.35 7.34 -26.13
CA MET A 54 4.80 6.53 -24.99
C MET A 54 5.87 7.23 -24.17
N ASP A 55 6.77 7.94 -24.78
CA ASP A 55 7.88 8.62 -24.10
C ASP A 55 7.34 9.73 -23.19
N THR A 56 6.43 10.54 -23.72
CA THR A 56 5.79 11.63 -22.98
C THR A 56 5.04 11.14 -21.74
N ILE A 57 4.33 10.00 -21.80
CA ILE A 57 3.63 9.47 -20.63
C ILE A 57 4.61 8.85 -19.64
N LEU A 58 5.63 8.12 -20.08
CA LEU A 58 6.62 7.48 -19.20
C LEU A 58 7.43 8.51 -18.40
N GLU A 59 7.78 9.66 -18.98
CA GLU A 59 8.42 10.77 -18.26
C GLU A 59 7.59 11.30 -17.09
N ARG A 60 6.29 11.03 -17.06
CA ARG A 60 5.35 11.44 -16.00
C ARG A 60 5.16 10.38 -14.92
N PHE A 61 5.77 9.21 -15.07
CA PHE A 61 5.67 8.17 -14.03
C PHE A 61 6.29 8.66 -12.72
N ARG A 62 5.53 8.51 -11.64
CA ARG A 62 5.99 8.82 -10.27
C ARG A 62 5.37 7.83 -9.30
N LEU A 63 6.14 7.38 -8.35
CA LEU A 63 5.61 6.63 -7.21
C LEU A 63 4.76 7.57 -6.33
N THR A 64 3.76 7.00 -5.68
CA THR A 64 2.93 7.75 -4.71
C THR A 64 2.79 6.93 -3.44
N PRO A 65 3.39 7.37 -2.30
CA PRO A 65 4.26 8.55 -2.18
C PRO A 65 5.56 8.41 -2.97
N ASP A 66 6.14 9.56 -3.33
CA ASP A 66 7.46 9.59 -3.94
C ASP A 66 8.53 9.14 -2.94
N GLN A 67 9.50 8.36 -3.43
CA GLN A 67 10.60 7.84 -2.63
C GLN A 67 11.84 7.59 -3.47
N PRO A 68 13.05 7.60 -2.87
CA PRO A 68 14.25 7.10 -3.54
C PRO A 68 14.05 5.65 -3.97
N THR A 69 14.64 5.26 -5.08
CA THR A 69 14.54 3.89 -5.58
C THR A 69 15.92 3.31 -5.84
N THR A 70 16.09 2.07 -5.40
CA THR A 70 17.35 1.35 -5.55
C THR A 70 17.53 0.78 -6.96
N PHE A 71 16.42 0.42 -7.64
CA PHE A 71 16.44 -0.29 -8.91
C PHE A 71 15.62 0.44 -9.97
N SER A 72 16.24 1.32 -10.77
CA SER A 72 15.57 2.08 -11.84
C SER A 72 14.89 1.16 -12.86
N PHE A 73 15.51 0.05 -13.23
CA PHE A 73 14.96 -0.90 -14.19
C PHE A 73 13.62 -1.51 -13.75
N VAL A 74 13.39 -1.66 -12.44
CA VAL A 74 12.09 -2.12 -11.90
C VAL A 74 11.02 -1.06 -12.11
N LEU A 75 11.36 0.21 -11.90
CA LEU A 75 10.44 1.33 -12.16
C LEU A 75 10.11 1.44 -13.64
N ASP A 76 11.10 1.32 -14.52
CA ASP A 76 10.91 1.37 -15.96
C ASP A 76 9.98 0.23 -16.40
N TYR A 77 10.16 -0.98 -15.86
CA TYR A 77 9.29 -2.11 -16.13
C TYR A 77 7.85 -1.82 -15.70
N ILE A 78 7.65 -1.35 -14.46
CA ILE A 78 6.32 -1.03 -13.93
C ILE A 78 5.68 0.09 -14.73
N ALA A 79 6.40 1.17 -15.02
CA ALA A 79 5.90 2.30 -15.80
C ALA A 79 5.38 1.85 -17.18
N ASN A 80 6.22 1.09 -17.92
CA ASN A 80 5.85 0.57 -19.24
C ASN A 80 4.60 -0.32 -19.21
N HIS A 81 4.47 -1.18 -18.18
CA HIS A 81 3.32 -2.08 -18.05
C HIS A 81 2.07 -1.41 -17.44
N SER A 82 2.20 -0.18 -16.94
CA SER A 82 1.09 0.62 -16.39
C SER A 82 0.39 1.50 -17.44
N VAL A 83 0.85 1.49 -18.68
CA VAL A 83 0.29 2.27 -19.78
C VAL A 83 -0.56 1.39 -20.68
N GLU A 84 -1.64 1.96 -21.21
CA GLU A 84 -2.46 1.36 -22.27
C GLU A 84 -2.57 2.31 -23.46
N LYS A 85 -2.64 1.73 -24.67
CA LYS A 85 -2.91 2.47 -25.88
C LYS A 85 -4.43 2.64 -26.05
N VAL A 86 -4.86 3.87 -26.26
CA VAL A 86 -6.25 4.24 -26.54
C VAL A 86 -6.35 4.90 -27.92
N LYS A 87 -7.57 5.14 -28.41
CA LYS A 87 -7.77 5.74 -29.74
C LYS A 87 -7.06 7.11 -29.92
N ALA A 88 -6.99 7.91 -28.86
CA ALA A 88 -6.41 9.25 -28.89
C ALA A 88 -4.94 9.33 -28.44
N GLY A 89 -4.29 8.19 -28.14
CA GLY A 89 -2.89 8.17 -27.67
C GLY A 89 -2.65 7.11 -26.59
N TYR A 90 -2.10 7.52 -25.46
CA TYR A 90 -1.71 6.64 -24.35
C TYR A 90 -2.27 7.16 -23.04
N GLU A 91 -2.72 6.24 -22.15
CA GLU A 91 -3.25 6.56 -20.83
C GLU A 91 -2.67 5.60 -19.76
N TRP A 92 -2.71 6.03 -18.50
CA TRP A 92 -2.42 5.14 -17.39
C TRP A 92 -3.58 4.15 -17.18
N LYS A 93 -3.28 2.89 -16.90
CA LYS A 93 -4.29 1.84 -16.66
C LYS A 93 -5.10 2.02 -15.37
N PHE A 94 -4.62 2.79 -14.40
CA PHE A 94 -5.33 2.94 -13.12
C PHE A 94 -6.73 3.58 -13.30
N ASP A 95 -7.65 3.23 -12.40
CA ASP A 95 -8.97 3.88 -12.31
C ASP A 95 -8.87 5.16 -11.48
N ASP A 96 -8.95 6.32 -12.11
CA ASP A 96 -8.88 7.63 -11.45
C ASP A 96 -10.11 7.97 -10.61
N THR A 97 -11.17 7.15 -10.70
CA THR A 97 -12.38 7.26 -9.88
C THR A 97 -12.38 6.34 -8.66
N LEU A 98 -11.32 5.53 -8.47
CA LEU A 98 -11.25 4.51 -7.43
C LEU A 98 -11.58 5.05 -6.04
N PHE A 99 -10.93 6.12 -5.62
CA PHE A 99 -11.14 6.67 -4.27
C PHE A 99 -12.54 7.27 -4.10
N LYS A 100 -13.12 7.84 -5.16
CA LYS A 100 -14.51 8.32 -5.15
C LYS A 100 -15.49 7.15 -5.01
N LYS A 101 -15.25 6.05 -5.74
CA LYS A 101 -16.09 4.83 -5.68
C LYS A 101 -15.99 4.15 -4.31
N LEU A 102 -14.82 4.14 -3.69
CA LEU A 102 -14.61 3.56 -2.37
C LEU A 102 -15.14 4.44 -1.22
N GLY A 103 -15.61 5.66 -1.52
CA GLY A 103 -16.16 6.55 -0.50
C GLY A 103 -15.14 7.02 0.55
N PHE A 104 -13.85 7.06 0.20
CA PHE A 104 -12.79 7.54 1.09
C PHE A 104 -12.86 9.05 1.33
N THR A 105 -13.97 9.55 1.82
CA THR A 105 -14.02 10.87 2.47
C THR A 105 -13.51 10.80 3.91
N THR A 106 -13.59 9.61 4.51
CA THR A 106 -12.98 9.30 5.80
C THR A 106 -12.59 7.82 5.79
N MET A 107 -11.33 7.50 6.14
CA MET A 107 -10.93 6.12 6.38
C MET A 107 -11.91 5.50 7.40
N PRO A 108 -12.34 4.25 7.22
CA PRO A 108 -13.25 3.61 8.17
C PRO A 108 -12.72 3.76 9.59
N LYS A 109 -13.47 4.43 10.46
CA LYS A 109 -13.04 4.77 11.84
C LYS A 109 -12.80 3.54 12.72
N ASN A 110 -13.29 2.38 12.31
CA ASN A 110 -13.16 1.12 13.03
C ASN A 110 -12.64 0.04 12.08
N HIS A 111 -11.33 -0.05 11.93
CA HIS A 111 -10.73 -1.25 11.38
C HIS A 111 -10.81 -2.32 12.47
N ALA A 112 -11.82 -3.16 12.40
CA ALA A 112 -11.84 -4.37 13.21
C ALA A 112 -10.70 -5.28 12.75
N LEU A 113 -9.55 -5.15 13.41
CA LEU A 113 -8.44 -6.10 13.27
C LEU A 113 -8.70 -7.37 14.08
N ASP A 114 -9.94 -7.53 14.57
CA ASP A 114 -10.40 -8.76 15.21
C ASP A 114 -10.76 -9.80 14.14
N LEU A 115 -9.70 -10.24 13.44
CA LEU A 115 -9.82 -11.27 12.43
C LEU A 115 -9.88 -12.65 13.08
N SER A 116 -10.72 -13.52 12.52
CA SER A 116 -10.74 -14.96 12.83
C SER A 116 -9.51 -15.70 12.26
N CYS A 117 -8.73 -15.06 11.39
CA CYS A 117 -7.52 -15.61 10.80
C CYS A 117 -6.23 -14.98 11.39
N ALA A 118 -5.07 -15.52 11.03
CA ALA A 118 -3.78 -14.98 11.43
C ALA A 118 -3.54 -13.60 10.78
N LEU A 119 -2.82 -12.72 11.51
CA LEU A 119 -2.47 -11.38 11.04
C LEU A 119 -1.00 -11.11 11.28
N GLY A 120 -0.28 -10.68 10.24
CA GLY A 120 1.09 -10.20 10.30
C GLY A 120 1.20 -8.77 9.77
N TYR A 121 2.21 -8.05 10.24
CA TYR A 121 2.49 -6.69 9.81
C TYR A 121 3.98 -6.54 9.44
N ILE A 122 4.23 -5.95 8.27
CA ILE A 122 5.58 -5.63 7.79
C ILE A 122 5.59 -4.15 7.42
N TYR A 123 6.67 -3.43 7.74
CA TYR A 123 6.79 -2.01 7.40
C TYR A 123 8.23 -1.63 7.08
N GLY A 124 8.40 -0.55 6.31
CA GLY A 124 9.70 0.00 5.97
C GLY A 124 10.22 0.95 7.05
N GLU A 125 11.50 0.86 7.42
CA GLU A 125 12.15 1.73 8.40
C GLU A 125 12.00 3.23 8.06
N HIS A 126 12.04 3.56 6.77
CA HIS A 126 11.96 4.94 6.27
C HIS A 126 10.60 5.30 5.67
N SER A 127 9.55 4.53 6.03
CA SER A 127 8.21 4.80 5.55
C SER A 127 7.73 6.18 6.02
N ARG A 128 7.30 7.01 5.07
CA ARG A 128 6.63 8.29 5.38
C ARG A 128 5.17 8.13 5.79
N LEU A 129 4.60 6.96 5.56
CA LEU A 129 3.19 6.68 5.87
C LEU A 129 3.01 5.92 7.19
N VAL A 130 4.01 5.15 7.61
CA VAL A 130 4.01 4.41 8.88
C VAL A 130 4.96 5.13 9.85
N THR A 131 4.53 6.31 10.31
CA THR A 131 5.24 7.11 11.30
C THR A 131 5.11 6.52 12.71
N GLU A 132 5.93 6.98 13.65
CA GLU A 132 5.93 6.46 15.03
C GLU A 132 4.52 6.43 15.68
N PRO A 133 3.70 7.52 15.62
CA PRO A 133 2.34 7.47 16.19
C PRO A 133 1.44 6.42 15.51
N ILE A 134 1.60 6.21 14.19
CA ILE A 134 0.86 5.20 13.44
C ILE A 134 1.34 3.79 13.83
N LEU A 135 2.65 3.63 14.01
CA LEU A 135 3.26 2.37 14.43
C LEU A 135 2.77 1.95 15.82
N ASP A 136 2.75 2.88 16.78
CA ASP A 136 2.29 2.63 18.14
C ASP A 136 0.79 2.30 18.16
N TYR A 137 -0.02 3.02 17.39
CA TYR A 137 -1.43 2.70 17.24
C TYR A 137 -1.60 1.30 16.61
N THR A 138 -0.84 0.98 15.57
CA THR A 138 -0.85 -0.35 14.94
C THR A 138 -0.51 -1.44 15.95
N LYS A 139 0.57 -1.27 16.72
CA LYS A 139 0.95 -2.21 17.81
C LYS A 139 -0.18 -2.41 18.80
N SER A 140 -0.87 -1.32 19.19
CA SER A 140 -1.97 -1.39 20.14
C SER A 140 -3.20 -2.16 19.63
N LYS A 141 -3.32 -2.35 18.31
CA LYS A 141 -4.44 -3.03 17.64
C LYS A 141 -4.14 -4.45 17.22
N LEU A 142 -2.86 -4.79 17.07
CA LEU A 142 -2.47 -6.16 16.77
C LEU A 142 -2.60 -7.05 18.00
N LYS A 143 -2.89 -8.35 17.79
CA LYS A 143 -2.81 -9.36 18.84
C LYS A 143 -1.36 -9.40 19.34
N LYS A 144 -1.19 -9.73 20.63
CA LYS A 144 0.13 -9.70 21.30
C LYS A 144 1.19 -10.58 20.62
N ASP A 145 0.76 -11.65 19.99
CA ASP A 145 1.59 -12.65 19.30
C ASP A 145 1.66 -12.41 17.77
N ALA A 146 0.98 -11.38 17.25
CA ALA A 146 1.01 -11.09 15.82
C ALA A 146 2.43 -10.66 15.40
N PRO A 147 3.03 -11.33 14.42
CA PRO A 147 4.36 -10.97 13.95
C PRO A 147 4.38 -9.57 13.35
N MET A 148 5.34 -8.76 13.80
CA MET A 148 5.58 -7.41 13.31
C MET A 148 7.05 -7.28 12.94
N ILE A 149 7.34 -6.99 11.66
CA ILE A 149 8.68 -6.99 11.10
C ILE A 149 8.99 -5.65 10.45
N GLU A 150 10.06 -5.01 10.90
CA GLU A 150 10.65 -3.85 10.24
C GLU A 150 11.64 -4.29 9.17
N ILE A 151 11.54 -3.73 7.97
CA ILE A 151 12.53 -3.92 6.90
C ILE A 151 13.50 -2.73 6.88
N LYS A 152 14.73 -2.97 7.25
CA LYS A 152 15.78 -1.96 7.32
C LYS A 152 16.09 -1.35 5.95
N GLY A 153 16.23 -0.03 5.90
CA GLY A 153 16.52 0.72 4.68
C GLY A 153 15.39 0.73 3.64
N ALA A 154 14.18 0.26 3.99
CA ALA A 154 13.03 0.30 3.09
C ALA A 154 12.17 1.53 3.36
N HIS A 155 11.59 2.09 2.29
CA HIS A 155 10.55 3.11 2.34
C HIS A 155 9.16 2.48 2.18
N HIS A 156 8.14 3.28 1.84
CA HIS A 156 6.76 2.81 1.68
C HIS A 156 6.62 1.66 0.67
N HIS A 157 7.23 1.78 -0.49
CA HIS A 157 7.18 0.72 -1.51
C HIS A 157 8.26 -0.35 -1.24
N VAL A 158 8.12 -1.03 -0.09
CA VAL A 158 9.06 -2.05 0.41
C VAL A 158 9.41 -3.09 -0.64
N LEU A 159 8.43 -3.48 -1.46
CA LEU A 159 8.60 -4.46 -2.54
C LEU A 159 9.58 -3.98 -3.64
N LEU A 160 9.78 -2.67 -3.78
CA LEU A 160 10.71 -2.08 -4.75
C LEU A 160 12.10 -1.87 -4.16
N ASP A 161 12.18 -1.57 -2.86
CA ASP A 161 13.44 -1.29 -2.18
C ASP A 161 14.17 -2.56 -1.74
N LYS A 162 13.41 -3.49 -1.15
CA LYS A 162 13.93 -4.67 -0.44
C LYS A 162 13.11 -5.93 -0.76
N PRO A 163 13.03 -6.33 -2.04
CA PRO A 163 12.18 -7.45 -2.46
C PRO A 163 12.59 -8.79 -1.82
N ILE A 164 13.87 -9.04 -1.63
CA ILE A 164 14.38 -10.29 -1.07
C ILE A 164 14.06 -10.37 0.43
N GLU A 165 14.36 -9.31 1.18
CA GLU A 165 14.10 -9.21 2.61
C GLU A 165 12.58 -9.28 2.89
N LEU A 166 11.77 -8.67 2.03
CA LEU A 166 10.32 -8.76 2.09
C LEU A 166 9.85 -10.21 1.89
N ALA A 167 10.33 -10.88 0.85
CA ALA A 167 9.97 -12.28 0.58
C ALA A 167 10.37 -13.21 1.73
N GLN A 168 11.56 -13.02 2.32
CA GLN A 168 12.02 -13.77 3.48
C GLN A 168 11.14 -13.51 4.72
N SER A 169 10.73 -12.27 4.95
CA SER A 169 9.85 -11.88 6.05
C SER A 169 8.45 -12.48 5.91
N ILE A 170 7.88 -12.45 4.70
CA ILE A 170 6.61 -13.11 4.39
C ILE A 170 6.72 -14.62 4.67
N LYS A 171 7.78 -15.28 4.15
CA LYS A 171 8.01 -16.71 4.37
C LYS A 171 8.13 -17.05 5.86
N LYS A 172 8.82 -16.20 6.64
CA LYS A 172 8.95 -16.37 8.10
C LYS A 172 7.58 -16.31 8.80
N ILE A 173 6.75 -15.35 8.43
CA ILE A 173 5.39 -15.17 9.00
C ILE A 173 4.53 -16.39 8.68
N ILE A 174 4.45 -16.78 7.40
CA ILE A 174 3.59 -17.90 6.94
C ILE A 174 3.98 -19.24 7.57
N LYS A 175 5.26 -19.45 7.85
CA LYS A 175 5.73 -20.68 8.54
C LYS A 175 5.23 -20.79 9.99
N GLY A 176 4.86 -19.69 10.61
CA GLY A 176 4.32 -19.64 11.97
C GLY A 176 2.79 -19.77 12.05
N TRP A 177 2.10 -19.95 10.91
CA TRP A 177 0.62 -20.03 10.80
C TRP A 177 0.10 -21.47 10.72
#